data_4b8ef753d7aaa3ee30e2b1c559d0db46
#
_entry.id   4b8ef753d7aaa3ee30e2b1c559d0db46
#
_cell.length_a   1.000
_cell.length_b   1.000
_cell.length_c   1.000
_cell.angle_alpha   90.00
_cell.angle_beta   90.00
_cell.angle_gamma   90.00
#
_symmetry.space_group_name_H-M   'P 1'
#
loop_
_entity.id
_entity.type
_entity.pdbx_description
1 polymer ?
#
loop_
_entity_poly.entity_id
_entity_poly.type
_entity_poly.pdbx_seq_one_letter_code
_entity_poly.pdbx_strand_id
1 'polypeptide(L)' 'MAQITFSVRMDETLKRQFDSLCADFGMTASTAINVFAKAVIRERRIPFEIAA' A
#
# COMPACT_ATOMS: atom_id res chain seq x y z
N MET A 1 -18.89 3.32 7.97
CA MET A 1 -18.03 4.49 7.82
C MET A 1 -17.88 4.86 6.36
N ALA A 2 -17.83 6.16 6.11
CA ALA A 2 -17.68 6.61 4.74
C ALA A 2 -16.27 6.36 4.24
N GLN A 3 -16.18 6.00 2.97
CA GLN A 3 -14.89 5.84 2.30
C GLN A 3 -14.63 7.04 1.41
N ILE A 4 -13.40 7.45 1.33
CA ILE A 4 -13.00 8.55 0.46
C ILE A 4 -11.96 8.06 -0.52
N THR A 5 -11.82 8.80 -1.62
CA THR A 5 -10.82 8.51 -2.63
C THR A 5 -9.50 9.14 -2.23
N PHE A 6 -8.42 8.39 -2.40
CA PHE A 6 -7.08 8.81 -2.08
C PHE A 6 -6.16 8.51 -3.26
N SER A 7 -5.46 9.52 -3.74
CA SER A 7 -4.57 9.38 -4.90
C SER A 7 -3.12 9.33 -4.48
N VAL A 8 -2.37 8.42 -5.10
CA VAL A 8 -0.94 8.26 -4.84
C VAL A 8 -0.18 8.42 -6.14
N ARG A 9 0.87 9.22 -6.12
CA ARG A 9 1.79 9.31 -7.25
C ARG A 9 2.83 8.22 -7.15
N MET A 10 3.05 7.53 -8.25
CA MET A 10 3.98 6.42 -8.27
C MET A 10 4.56 6.27 -9.66
N ASP A 11 5.82 5.91 -9.73
CA ASP A 11 6.45 5.59 -11.01
C ASP A 11 5.72 4.43 -11.68
N GLU A 12 5.57 4.50 -13.00
CA GLU A 12 4.79 3.51 -13.74
C GLU A 12 5.36 2.10 -13.59
N THR A 13 6.67 1.97 -13.66
CA THR A 13 7.32 0.67 -13.52
C THR A 13 7.10 0.10 -12.13
N LEU A 14 7.23 0.95 -11.11
CA LEU A 14 7.01 0.54 -9.73
C LEU A 14 5.56 0.10 -9.54
N LYS A 15 4.62 0.83 -10.12
CA LYS A 15 3.21 0.48 -9.99
C LYS A 15 2.91 -0.88 -10.61
N ARG A 16 3.49 -1.18 -11.76
CA ARG A 16 3.28 -2.48 -12.40
C ARG A 16 3.83 -3.61 -11.54
N GLN A 17 5.01 -3.42 -10.98
CA GLN A 17 5.61 -4.42 -10.10
C GLN A 17 4.77 -4.62 -8.85
N PHE A 18 4.28 -3.52 -8.27
CA PHE A 18 3.45 -3.57 -7.09
C PHE A 18 2.13 -4.29 -7.36
N ASP A 19 1.46 -3.93 -8.46
CA ASP A 19 0.21 -4.59 -8.85
C ASP A 19 0.40 -6.08 -9.07
N SER A 20 1.47 -6.46 -9.75
CA SER A 20 1.77 -7.85 -10.04
C SER A 20 1.99 -8.64 -8.75
N LEU A 21 2.75 -8.08 -7.85
CA LEU A 21 3.06 -8.75 -6.58
C LEU A 21 1.81 -8.84 -5.69
N CYS A 22 0.99 -7.81 -5.68
CA CYS A 22 -0.27 -7.85 -4.94
C CYS A 22 -1.19 -8.95 -5.47
N ALA A 23 -1.22 -9.12 -6.80
CA ALA A 23 -2.00 -10.20 -7.40
C ALA A 23 -1.49 -11.57 -6.95
N ASP A 24 -0.18 -11.72 -6.84
CA ASP A 24 0.42 -12.95 -6.33
C ASP A 24 -0.01 -13.23 -4.89
N PHE A 25 -0.19 -12.18 -4.10
CA PHE A 25 -0.67 -12.31 -2.72
C PHE A 25 -2.18 -12.49 -2.64
N GLY A 26 -2.88 -12.41 -3.77
CA GLY A 26 -4.33 -12.56 -3.81
C GLY A 26 -5.09 -11.32 -3.38
N MET A 27 -4.51 -10.14 -3.57
CA MET A 27 -5.16 -8.89 -3.20
C MET A 27 -4.95 -7.82 -4.25
N THR A 28 -5.78 -6.77 -4.20
CA THR A 28 -5.63 -5.61 -5.07
C THR A 28 -4.66 -4.61 -4.44
N ALA A 29 -4.16 -3.68 -5.25
CA ALA A 29 -3.29 -2.62 -4.75
C ALA A 29 -4.01 -1.80 -3.67
N SER A 30 -5.29 -1.50 -3.86
CA SER A 30 -6.06 -0.77 -2.86
C SER A 30 -6.11 -1.50 -1.53
N THR A 31 -6.32 -2.80 -1.57
CA THR A 31 -6.35 -3.62 -0.37
C THR A 31 -5.00 -3.61 0.33
N ALA A 32 -3.92 -3.74 -0.44
CA ALA A 32 -2.57 -3.71 0.12
C ALA A 32 -2.27 -2.39 0.81
N ILE A 33 -2.68 -1.28 0.19
CA ILE A 33 -2.47 0.05 0.77
C ILE A 33 -3.28 0.21 2.05
N ASN A 34 -4.52 -0.30 2.07
CA ASN A 34 -5.34 -0.25 3.29
C ASN A 34 -4.73 -1.07 4.41
N VAL A 35 -4.18 -2.24 4.10
CA VAL A 35 -3.50 -3.07 5.09
C VAL A 35 -2.29 -2.32 5.66
N PHE A 36 -1.52 -1.67 4.80
CA PHE A 36 -0.37 -0.89 5.23
C PHE A 36 -0.80 0.25 6.16
N ALA A 37 -1.84 0.99 5.76
CA ALA A 37 -2.34 2.11 6.56
C ALA A 37 -2.78 1.63 7.95
N LYS A 38 -3.48 0.51 8.01
CA LYS A 38 -3.92 -0.05 9.29
C LYS A 38 -2.73 -0.46 10.15
N ALA A 39 -1.70 -1.02 9.53
CA ALA A 39 -0.50 -1.40 10.26
C ALA A 39 0.22 -0.19 10.83
N VAL A 40 0.34 0.89 10.04
CA VAL A 40 0.98 2.13 10.49
C VAL A 40 0.24 2.70 11.71
N ILE A 41 -1.08 2.73 11.65
CA ILE A 41 -1.88 3.28 12.74
C ILE A 41 -1.77 2.42 13.99
N ARG A 42 -1.80 1.10 13.83
CA ARG A 42 -1.70 0.18 14.95
C ARG A 42 -0.35 0.28 15.65
N GLU A 43 0.73 0.32 14.86
CA GLU A 43 2.09 0.34 15.38
C GLU A 43 2.55 1.75 15.74
N ARG A 44 1.87 2.76 15.25
CA ARG A 44 2.22 4.18 15.38
C ARG A 44 3.62 4.46 14.82
N ARG A 45 3.99 3.73 13.77
CA ARG A 45 5.25 3.90 13.07
C ARG A 45 5.19 3.19 11.73
N ILE A 46 6.12 3.48 10.86
CA ILE A 46 6.30 2.71 9.63
C ILE A 46 6.93 1.38 10.04
N PRO A 47 6.28 0.23 9.75
CA PRO A 47 6.74 -1.08 10.26
C PRO A 47 7.93 -1.65 9.50
N PHE A 48 8.80 -0.80 9.01
CA PHE A 48 10.04 -1.21 8.37
C PHE A 48 10.99 -0.02 8.37
N GLU A 49 12.26 -0.30 8.10
CA GLU A 49 13.27 0.74 8.05
C GLU A 49 13.15 1.53 6.76
N ILE A 50 13.13 2.87 6.88
CA ILE A 50 13.09 3.74 5.72
C ILE A 50 14.52 3.97 5.25
N ALA A 51 14.80 3.55 4.01
CA ALA A 51 16.10 3.76 3.40
C ALA A 51 15.97 4.76 2.26
N ALA A 52 16.94 5.64 2.16
CA ALA A 52 16.94 6.62 1.09
C ALA A 52 17.44 6.00 -0.22
#